data_cccbe136a47ce9ebbdf3942846267c72
#
_entry.id   cccbe136a47ce9ebbdf3942846267c72
#
_cell.length_a   1.000
_cell.length_b   1.000
_cell.length_c   1.000
_cell.angle_alpha   90.00
_cell.angle_beta   90.00
_cell.angle_gamma   90.00
#
_symmetry.space_group_name_H-M   'P 1'
#
loop_
_entity.id
_entity.type
_entity.pdbx_description
1 polymer ?
#
loop_
_entity_poly.entity_id
_entity_poly.type
_entity_poly.pdbx_seq_one_letter_code
_entity_poly.pdbx_strand_id
1 'polypeptide(L)'
;GVAMHAFNGELCTQATWDSDSTRLFRTQFKMVSPKRVSNPNNIGDTRNCRAGVKINDSGAALGYYVSDDGYPGWMAQNWTYIPRELPGGRPSFIHVFEPMEDGQTRGANAFYSVMEQMKMLDTLQNTQLQSAIVKAMYAATIESELDTQSAMDFILGADNKEQQSKLTGWLGEMASYYSAAPVRL
;
A
#
# COMPACT_ATOMS: atom_id res chain seq x y z
N GLY A 1 13.21 13.24 -7.67
CA GLY A 1 13.36 12.27 -8.76
C GLY A 1 13.58 10.86 -8.27
N VAL A 2 14.66 10.62 -7.51
CA VAL A 2 15.05 9.25 -7.05
C VAL A 2 13.93 8.58 -6.24
N ALA A 3 13.33 9.28 -5.29
CA ALA A 3 12.22 8.72 -4.49
C ALA A 3 11.02 8.36 -5.38
N MET A 4 10.65 9.17 -6.35
CA MET A 4 9.57 8.83 -7.28
C MET A 4 9.88 7.57 -8.10
N HIS A 5 11.11 7.44 -8.58
CA HIS A 5 11.53 6.24 -9.31
C HIS A 5 11.45 5.00 -8.42
N ALA A 6 11.96 5.06 -7.19
CA ALA A 6 11.95 3.94 -6.26
C ALA A 6 10.53 3.49 -5.87
N PHE A 7 9.64 4.43 -5.55
CA PHE A 7 8.28 4.10 -5.08
C PHE A 7 7.28 3.85 -6.21
N ASN A 8 7.37 4.56 -7.32
CA ASN A 8 6.44 4.40 -8.44
C ASN A 8 7.00 3.56 -9.59
N GLY A 9 8.31 3.26 -9.57
CA GLY A 9 9.00 2.55 -10.64
C GLY A 9 9.33 3.40 -11.85
N GLU A 10 8.91 4.68 -11.87
CA GLU A 10 9.08 5.56 -13.01
C GLU A 10 9.16 7.03 -12.61
N LEU A 11 9.77 7.81 -13.48
CA LEU A 11 9.89 9.25 -13.34
C LEU A 11 9.31 9.93 -14.59
N CYS A 12 8.33 10.79 -14.39
CA CYS A 12 7.71 11.58 -15.45
C CYS A 12 8.02 13.05 -15.24
N THR A 13 8.55 13.71 -16.26
CA THR A 13 8.92 15.13 -16.21
C THR A 13 8.54 15.82 -17.51
N GLN A 14 7.86 16.94 -17.43
CA GLN A 14 7.54 17.80 -18.56
C GLN A 14 8.53 18.95 -18.63
N ALA A 15 9.14 19.14 -19.79
CA ALA A 15 9.94 20.32 -20.08
C ALA A 15 9.01 21.46 -20.50
N THR A 16 9.02 22.55 -19.77
CA THR A 16 8.24 23.76 -20.05
C THR A 16 9.15 24.93 -20.30
N TRP A 17 8.61 25.92 -21.00
CA TRP A 17 9.33 27.15 -21.31
C TRP A 17 8.72 28.29 -20.49
N ASP A 18 9.57 28.99 -19.72
CA ASP A 18 9.16 30.18 -18.99
C ASP A 18 9.28 31.41 -19.91
N SER A 19 8.20 32.17 -19.99
CA SER A 19 8.17 33.42 -20.74
C SER A 19 8.84 34.61 -20.02
N ASP A 20 9.19 34.44 -18.72
CA ASP A 20 9.83 35.48 -17.93
C ASP A 20 11.21 35.81 -18.49
N SER A 21 11.38 37.07 -18.93
CA SER A 21 12.61 37.59 -19.56
C SER A 21 13.74 37.86 -18.56
N THR A 22 13.45 37.84 -17.25
CA THR A 22 14.45 38.14 -16.21
C THR A 22 15.37 36.94 -15.91
N ARG A 23 14.99 35.75 -16.35
CA ARG A 23 15.75 34.52 -16.11
C ARG A 23 16.75 34.24 -17.24
N LEU A 24 17.99 33.89 -16.87
CA LEU A 24 19.03 33.53 -17.82
C LEU A 24 18.68 32.24 -18.59
N PHE A 25 18.11 31.23 -17.88
CA PHE A 25 17.63 29.97 -18.46
C PHE A 25 16.12 29.88 -18.35
N ARG A 26 15.46 29.76 -19.49
CA ARG A 26 13.99 29.72 -19.58
C ARG A 26 13.41 28.31 -19.60
N THR A 27 14.23 27.28 -19.69
CA THR A 27 13.80 25.90 -19.65
C THR A 27 13.53 25.50 -18.19
N GLN A 28 12.33 25.04 -17.93
CA GLN A 28 11.90 24.51 -16.63
C GLN A 28 11.49 23.06 -16.76
N PHE A 29 11.69 22.30 -15.70
CA PHE A 29 11.25 20.91 -15.59
C PHE A 29 10.16 20.80 -14.54
N LYS A 30 8.96 20.47 -14.99
CA LYS A 30 7.81 20.19 -14.11
C LYS A 30 7.69 18.71 -13.87
N MET A 31 7.83 18.29 -12.62
CA MET A 31 7.58 16.90 -12.23
C MET A 31 6.10 16.57 -12.38
N VAL A 32 5.80 15.49 -13.06
CA VAL A 32 4.44 14.97 -13.24
C VAL A 32 4.32 13.69 -12.45
N SER A 33 3.29 13.57 -11.60
CA SER A 33 3.05 12.33 -10.88
C SER A 33 2.63 11.22 -11.86
N PRO A 34 3.24 10.04 -11.81
CA PRO A 34 2.85 8.91 -12.64
C PRO A 34 1.37 8.54 -12.56
N LYS A 35 0.73 8.82 -11.42
CA LYS A 35 -0.72 8.61 -11.21
C LYS A 35 -1.60 9.49 -12.10
N ARG A 36 -1.07 10.60 -12.59
CA ARG A 36 -1.77 11.51 -13.52
C ARG A 36 -1.68 11.06 -14.97
N VAL A 37 -0.72 10.18 -15.29
CA VAL A 37 -0.58 9.61 -16.63
C VAL A 37 -1.53 8.43 -16.75
N SER A 38 -2.61 8.58 -17.49
CA SER A 38 -3.66 7.56 -17.63
C SER A 38 -4.40 7.70 -18.95
N ASN A 39 -5.10 6.65 -19.35
CA ASN A 39 -5.94 6.71 -20.55
C ASN A 39 -7.07 7.72 -20.37
N PRO A 40 -7.33 8.56 -21.37
CA PRO A 40 -8.43 9.53 -21.32
C PRO A 40 -9.77 8.82 -21.18
N ASN A 41 -10.69 9.43 -20.43
CA ASN A 41 -12.03 8.91 -20.15
C ASN A 41 -12.07 7.52 -19.51
N ASN A 42 -11.00 7.11 -18.83
CA ASN A 42 -10.88 5.78 -18.23
C ASN A 42 -11.14 4.61 -19.20
N ILE A 43 -10.89 4.82 -20.48
CA ILE A 43 -11.01 3.78 -21.50
C ILE A 43 -9.89 2.75 -21.25
N GLY A 44 -10.22 1.48 -21.39
CA GLY A 44 -9.23 0.40 -21.30
C GLY A 44 -8.09 0.55 -22.30
N ASP A 45 -7.03 -0.21 -22.11
CA ASP A 45 -5.88 -0.19 -23.00
C ASP A 45 -6.25 -0.60 -24.43
N THR A 46 -5.72 0.13 -25.39
CA THR A 46 -5.87 -0.12 -26.81
C THR A 46 -4.51 -0.44 -27.44
N ARG A 47 -4.53 -0.92 -28.70
CA ARG A 47 -3.29 -1.21 -29.43
C ARG A 47 -2.31 -0.03 -29.43
N ASN A 48 -2.83 1.20 -29.58
CA ASN A 48 -2.02 2.41 -29.76
C ASN A 48 -1.96 3.30 -28.51
N CYS A 49 -2.64 2.93 -27.42
CA CYS A 49 -2.61 3.67 -26.15
C CYS A 49 -2.69 2.69 -24.99
N ARG A 50 -1.63 2.64 -24.18
CA ARG A 50 -1.54 1.76 -23.01
C ARG A 50 -1.16 2.58 -21.78
N ALA A 51 -2.00 2.51 -20.76
CA ALA A 51 -1.78 3.20 -19.49
C ALA A 51 -1.41 4.69 -19.63
N GLY A 52 -2.06 5.40 -20.58
CA GLY A 52 -1.82 6.83 -20.85
C GLY A 52 -0.64 7.12 -21.78
N VAL A 53 0.06 6.12 -22.26
CA VAL A 53 1.16 6.26 -23.21
C VAL A 53 0.67 5.94 -24.62
N LYS A 54 0.71 6.91 -25.51
CA LYS A 54 0.41 6.70 -26.93
C LYS A 54 1.65 6.14 -27.61
N ILE A 55 1.50 4.98 -28.25
CA ILE A 55 2.58 4.25 -28.92
C ILE A 55 2.32 4.15 -30.41
N ASN A 56 3.38 4.00 -31.19
CA ASN A 56 3.31 3.68 -32.61
C ASN A 56 3.25 2.14 -32.82
N ASP A 57 3.16 1.73 -34.08
CA ASP A 57 3.12 0.29 -34.43
C ASP A 57 4.43 -0.46 -34.08
N SER A 58 5.55 0.24 -33.92
CA SER A 58 6.82 -0.30 -33.46
C SER A 58 7.02 -0.29 -31.95
N GLY A 59 5.99 0.11 -31.18
CA GLY A 59 6.05 0.15 -29.71
C GLY A 59 6.72 1.40 -29.11
N ALA A 60 7.21 2.33 -29.95
CA ALA A 60 7.84 3.55 -29.45
C ALA A 60 6.79 4.56 -28.94
N ALA A 61 7.06 5.21 -27.82
CA ALA A 61 6.19 6.23 -27.25
C ALA A 61 6.17 7.50 -28.13
N LEU A 62 4.99 7.90 -28.57
CA LEU A 62 4.73 9.14 -29.31
C LEU A 62 4.37 10.31 -28.40
N GLY A 63 3.71 10.04 -27.29
CA GLY A 63 3.29 11.06 -26.34
C GLY A 63 2.49 10.46 -25.19
N TYR A 64 2.04 11.35 -24.32
CA TYR A 64 1.46 10.99 -23.03
C TYR A 64 0.17 11.76 -22.78
N TYR A 65 -0.83 11.09 -22.23
CA TYR A 65 -2.05 11.71 -21.73
C TYR A 65 -1.89 11.98 -20.25
N VAL A 66 -1.93 13.25 -19.87
CA VAL A 66 -1.77 13.68 -18.47
C VAL A 66 -3.04 14.36 -18.01
N SER A 67 -3.55 13.97 -16.85
CA SER A 67 -4.72 14.62 -16.27
C SER A 67 -4.40 16.04 -15.81
N ASP A 68 -5.28 17.00 -16.15
CA ASP A 68 -5.08 18.40 -15.85
C ASP A 68 -5.45 18.76 -14.42
N ASP A 69 -6.39 18.05 -13.83
CA ASP A 69 -7.03 18.38 -12.56
C ASP A 69 -6.16 18.13 -11.32
N GLY A 70 -4.93 17.63 -11.49
CA GLY A 70 -4.04 17.27 -10.38
C GLY A 70 -4.48 15.99 -9.63
N TYR A 71 -5.63 15.45 -9.97
CA TYR A 71 -6.14 14.18 -9.44
C TYR A 71 -5.52 12.97 -10.12
N PRO A 72 -5.53 11.80 -9.46
CA PRO A 72 -5.19 10.54 -10.11
C PRO A 72 -6.08 10.31 -11.33
N GLY A 73 -5.53 9.69 -12.39
CA GLY A 73 -6.22 9.53 -13.67
C GLY A 73 -7.62 8.92 -13.57
N TRP A 74 -7.88 8.03 -12.61
CA TRP A 74 -9.19 7.41 -12.39
C TRP A 74 -10.27 8.37 -11.86
N MET A 75 -9.87 9.54 -11.30
CA MET A 75 -10.78 10.62 -10.87
C MET A 75 -10.77 11.82 -11.81
N ALA A 76 -9.88 11.85 -12.78
CA ALA A 76 -9.74 13.00 -13.68
C ALA A 76 -10.92 13.07 -14.67
N GLN A 77 -11.28 14.29 -15.04
CA GLN A 77 -12.29 14.56 -16.06
C GLN A 77 -11.67 15.07 -17.37
N ASN A 78 -10.48 15.69 -17.28
CA ASN A 78 -9.81 16.28 -18.41
C ASN A 78 -8.38 15.75 -18.53
N TRP A 79 -7.95 15.52 -19.79
CA TRP A 79 -6.60 15.07 -20.11
C TRP A 79 -6.01 15.95 -21.21
N THR A 80 -4.75 16.36 -21.00
CA THR A 80 -3.96 17.02 -22.01
C THR A 80 -3.01 16.02 -22.65
N TYR A 81 -3.00 15.98 -23.97
CA TYR A 81 -2.01 15.22 -24.72
C TYR A 81 -0.69 15.99 -24.82
N ILE A 82 0.39 15.41 -24.33
CA ILE A 82 1.73 15.99 -24.40
C ILE A 82 2.57 15.09 -25.32
N PRO A 83 3.04 15.60 -26.47
CA PRO A 83 3.93 14.84 -27.34
C PRO A 83 5.25 14.57 -26.64
N ARG A 84 5.89 13.45 -26.94
CA ARG A 84 7.22 13.13 -26.43
C ARG A 84 8.25 14.17 -26.89
N GLU A 85 8.18 14.56 -28.16
CA GLU A 85 9.08 15.49 -28.80
C GLU A 85 8.29 16.59 -29.52
N LEU A 86 8.81 17.80 -29.46
CA LEU A 86 8.30 18.95 -30.22
C LEU A 86 8.86 18.93 -31.64
N PRO A 87 8.24 19.65 -32.58
CA PRO A 87 8.84 19.93 -33.88
C PRO A 87 10.25 20.48 -33.71
N GLY A 88 11.23 19.81 -34.32
CA GLY A 88 12.67 20.12 -34.14
C GLY A 88 13.42 19.17 -33.22
N GLY A 89 12.78 18.07 -32.75
CA GLY A 89 13.44 17.00 -31.98
C GLY A 89 13.73 17.34 -30.50
N ARG A 90 13.20 18.47 -30.00
CA ARG A 90 13.38 18.84 -28.59
C ARG A 90 12.40 18.01 -27.70
N PRO A 91 12.90 17.34 -26.66
CA PRO A 91 12.03 16.57 -25.76
C PRO A 91 11.08 17.52 -25.01
N SER A 92 9.77 17.20 -25.04
CA SER A 92 8.73 17.87 -24.30
C SER A 92 8.34 17.11 -23.06
N PHE A 93 8.35 15.79 -23.15
CA PHE A 93 8.05 14.91 -22.02
C PHE A 93 9.15 13.86 -21.87
N ILE A 94 9.72 13.77 -20.68
CA ILE A 94 10.79 12.83 -20.35
C ILE A 94 10.19 11.80 -19.41
N HIS A 95 10.16 10.56 -19.87
CA HIS A 95 9.70 9.40 -19.11
C HIS A 95 10.86 8.43 -18.95
N VAL A 96 11.26 8.20 -17.72
CA VAL A 96 12.37 7.32 -17.35
C VAL A 96 11.83 6.20 -16.51
N PHE A 97 12.01 4.97 -16.95
CA PHE A 97 11.68 3.75 -16.23
C PHE A 97 12.58 2.60 -16.68
N GLU A 98 12.65 1.56 -15.90
CA GLU A 98 13.39 0.34 -16.21
C GLU A 98 12.40 -0.72 -16.71
N PRO A 99 12.45 -1.12 -17.99
CA PRO A 99 11.57 -2.15 -18.51
C PRO A 99 12.00 -3.52 -18.00
N MET A 100 11.08 -4.30 -17.49
CA MET A 100 11.28 -5.70 -17.08
C MET A 100 10.88 -6.68 -18.19
N GLU A 101 9.96 -6.26 -19.07
CA GLU A 101 9.40 -7.08 -20.14
C GLU A 101 9.34 -6.29 -21.45
N ASP A 102 9.40 -7.01 -22.57
CA ASP A 102 9.22 -6.42 -23.89
C ASP A 102 7.80 -5.83 -24.05
N GLY A 103 7.72 -4.66 -24.67
CA GLY A 103 6.44 -3.96 -24.87
C GLY A 103 5.88 -3.29 -23.62
N GLN A 104 6.61 -3.25 -22.51
CA GLN A 104 6.22 -2.53 -21.31
C GLN A 104 6.25 -1.01 -21.56
N THR A 105 5.16 -0.32 -21.24
CA THR A 105 5.01 1.13 -21.46
C THR A 105 5.14 1.96 -20.18
N ARG A 106 5.11 1.32 -19.02
CA ARG A 106 5.18 1.96 -17.69
C ARG A 106 6.16 1.23 -16.79
N GLY A 107 6.76 1.94 -15.85
CA GLY A 107 7.65 1.35 -14.85
C GLY A 107 6.93 0.50 -13.82
N ALA A 108 7.64 -0.48 -13.26
CA ALA A 108 7.18 -1.28 -12.13
C ALA A 108 7.87 -0.82 -10.85
N ASN A 109 7.12 -0.83 -9.74
CA ASN A 109 7.65 -0.46 -8.43
C ASN A 109 8.73 -1.47 -7.99
N ALA A 110 9.86 -0.98 -7.47
CA ALA A 110 10.94 -1.80 -6.93
C ALA A 110 10.49 -2.74 -5.79
N PHE A 111 9.45 -2.34 -5.04
CA PHE A 111 8.90 -3.15 -3.95
C PHE A 111 7.88 -4.20 -4.40
N TYR A 112 7.55 -4.28 -5.69
CA TYR A 112 6.53 -5.20 -6.19
C TYR A 112 6.80 -6.66 -5.77
N SER A 113 8.07 -7.12 -5.90
CA SER A 113 8.47 -8.48 -5.56
C SER A 113 8.42 -8.81 -4.05
N VAL A 114 8.52 -7.80 -3.19
CA VAL A 114 8.53 -7.98 -1.73
C VAL A 114 7.23 -7.54 -1.06
N MET A 115 6.26 -7.06 -1.82
CA MET A 115 5.00 -6.53 -1.28
C MET A 115 4.21 -7.59 -0.49
N GLU A 116 4.17 -8.82 -0.99
CA GLU A 116 3.51 -9.93 -0.31
C GLU A 116 4.19 -10.28 1.00
N GLN A 117 5.52 -10.30 1.02
CA GLN A 117 6.31 -10.56 2.23
C GLN A 117 6.13 -9.43 3.26
N MET A 118 6.08 -8.17 2.83
CA MET A 118 5.78 -7.04 3.69
C MET A 118 4.40 -7.16 4.34
N LYS A 119 3.39 -7.57 3.57
CA LYS A 119 2.04 -7.82 4.09
C LYS A 119 2.01 -8.95 5.12
N MET A 120 2.73 -10.05 4.85
CA MET A 120 2.86 -11.15 5.80
C MET A 120 3.57 -10.72 7.08
N LEU A 121 4.62 -9.89 6.98
CA LEU A 121 5.33 -9.35 8.13
C LEU A 121 4.44 -8.45 8.99
N ASP A 122 3.66 -7.56 8.38
CA ASP A 122 2.69 -6.72 9.09
C ASP A 122 1.66 -7.57 9.84
N THR A 123 1.11 -8.59 9.18
CA THR A 123 0.17 -9.52 9.80
C THR A 123 0.81 -10.26 10.97
N LEU A 124 2.05 -10.72 10.84
CA LEU A 124 2.78 -11.40 11.90
C LEU A 124 3.00 -10.47 13.10
N GLN A 125 3.43 -9.24 12.88
CA GLN A 125 3.64 -8.26 13.96
C GLN A 125 2.34 -7.96 14.71
N ASN A 126 1.23 -7.77 13.99
CA ASN A 126 -0.08 -7.55 14.59
C ASN A 126 -0.54 -8.76 15.41
N THR A 127 -0.35 -9.98 14.91
CA THR A 127 -0.71 -11.20 15.61
C THR A 127 0.16 -11.40 16.86
N GLN A 128 1.45 -11.12 16.79
CA GLN A 128 2.35 -11.18 17.95
C GLN A 128 1.96 -10.16 19.03
N LEU A 129 1.61 -8.94 18.62
CA LEU A 129 1.14 -7.91 19.55
C LEU A 129 -0.15 -8.34 20.25
N GLN A 130 -1.12 -8.86 19.50
CA GLN A 130 -2.36 -9.39 20.08
C GLN A 130 -2.08 -10.55 21.03
N SER A 131 -1.20 -11.48 20.66
CA SER A 131 -0.79 -12.58 21.53
C SER A 131 -0.12 -12.09 22.82
N ALA A 132 0.72 -11.05 22.73
CA ALA A 132 1.36 -10.44 23.89
C ALA A 132 0.33 -9.76 24.82
N ILE A 133 -0.66 -9.07 24.27
CA ILE A 133 -1.77 -8.46 25.03
C ILE A 133 -2.57 -9.55 25.75
N VAL A 134 -2.95 -10.62 25.06
CA VAL A 134 -3.69 -11.74 25.67
C VAL A 134 -2.86 -12.38 26.78
N LYS A 135 -1.57 -12.65 26.55
CA LYS A 135 -0.68 -13.21 27.57
C LYS A 135 -0.52 -12.30 28.79
N ALA A 136 -0.48 -10.97 28.58
CA ALA A 136 -0.42 -10.00 29.66
C ALA A 136 -1.71 -9.95 30.49
N MET A 137 -2.86 -10.26 29.89
CA MET A 137 -4.13 -10.36 30.61
C MET A 137 -4.21 -11.63 31.46
N TYR A 138 -3.53 -12.71 31.04
CA TYR A 138 -3.44 -13.96 31.81
C TYR A 138 -2.19 -13.92 32.71
N ALA A 139 -2.29 -13.21 33.82
CA ALA A 139 -1.16 -13.03 34.74
C ALA A 139 -0.78 -14.28 35.52
N ALA A 140 -1.61 -15.33 35.53
CA ALA A 140 -1.30 -16.61 36.17
C ALA A 140 -2.07 -17.75 35.52
N THR A 141 -1.37 -18.69 34.88
CA THR A 141 -1.89 -20.04 34.62
C THR A 141 -1.33 -20.91 35.73
N ILE A 142 -2.20 -21.42 36.60
CA ILE A 142 -1.80 -22.35 37.65
C ILE A 142 -1.90 -23.73 37.02
N GLU A 143 -0.77 -24.31 36.64
CA GLU A 143 -0.67 -25.71 36.27
C GLU A 143 -0.49 -26.53 37.57
N SER A 144 -1.47 -27.29 37.93
CA SER A 144 -1.46 -28.19 39.09
C SER A 144 -1.91 -29.57 38.64
N GLU A 145 -1.20 -30.59 39.06
CA GLU A 145 -1.63 -32.00 38.93
C GLU A 145 -2.81 -32.35 39.88
N LEU A 146 -3.15 -31.43 40.78
CA LEU A 146 -4.29 -31.52 41.67
C LEU A 146 -5.58 -31.14 40.92
N ASP A 147 -6.66 -31.85 41.26
CA ASP A 147 -7.99 -31.46 40.81
C ASP A 147 -8.29 -29.99 41.14
N THR A 148 -8.98 -29.30 40.21
CA THR A 148 -9.25 -27.85 40.27
C THR A 148 -9.82 -27.42 41.64
N GLN A 149 -10.63 -28.25 42.23
CA GLN A 149 -11.23 -28.01 43.54
C GLN A 149 -10.19 -28.03 44.66
N SER A 150 -9.30 -29.02 44.64
CA SER A 150 -8.23 -29.18 45.63
C SER A 150 -7.17 -28.07 45.49
N ALA A 151 -6.88 -27.58 44.27
CA ALA A 151 -5.99 -26.47 44.04
C ALA A 151 -6.56 -25.13 44.54
N MET A 152 -7.87 -24.90 44.36
CA MET A 152 -8.57 -23.75 44.90
C MET A 152 -8.60 -23.76 46.43
N ASP A 153 -8.86 -24.90 47.05
CA ASP A 153 -8.86 -25.06 48.51
C ASP A 153 -7.47 -24.78 49.12
N PHE A 154 -6.41 -25.14 48.40
CA PHE A 154 -5.03 -24.88 48.84
C PHE A 154 -4.67 -23.39 48.75
N ILE A 155 -5.09 -22.66 47.67
CA ILE A 155 -4.75 -21.26 47.44
C ILE A 155 -5.59 -20.32 48.30
N LEU A 156 -6.88 -20.58 48.46
CA LEU A 156 -7.83 -19.69 49.13
C LEU A 156 -8.04 -20.04 50.60
N GLY A 157 -7.54 -21.20 51.06
CA GLY A 157 -7.85 -21.76 52.35
C GLY A 157 -9.27 -22.32 52.43
N ALA A 158 -9.43 -23.47 53.06
CA ALA A 158 -10.70 -24.25 53.08
C ALA A 158 -11.93 -23.52 53.66
N ASP A 159 -11.72 -22.37 54.32
CA ASP A 159 -12.80 -21.61 54.98
C ASP A 159 -13.43 -20.48 54.11
N ASN A 160 -12.94 -20.24 52.90
CA ASN A 160 -13.38 -19.07 52.12
C ASN A 160 -14.29 -19.41 50.91
N LYS A 161 -15.41 -20.12 51.21
CA LYS A 161 -16.40 -20.53 50.22
C LYS A 161 -17.00 -19.41 49.37
N GLU A 162 -17.05 -18.19 49.91
CA GLU A 162 -17.59 -17.02 49.21
C GLU A 162 -16.62 -16.49 48.12
N GLN A 163 -15.33 -16.57 48.39
CA GLN A 163 -14.30 -16.19 47.39
C GLN A 163 -14.17 -17.25 46.30
N GLN A 164 -14.30 -18.55 46.67
CA GLN A 164 -14.30 -19.65 45.71
C GLN A 164 -15.47 -19.53 44.73
N SER A 165 -16.68 -19.20 45.19
CA SER A 165 -17.84 -19.03 44.32
C SER A 165 -17.70 -17.86 43.35
N LYS A 166 -17.11 -16.75 43.81
CA LYS A 166 -16.83 -15.56 42.95
C LYS A 166 -15.78 -15.87 41.88
N LEU A 167 -14.71 -16.60 42.23
CA LEU A 167 -13.64 -16.96 41.31
C LEU A 167 -14.12 -17.99 40.27
N THR A 168 -14.91 -18.98 40.69
CA THR A 168 -15.49 -19.99 39.80
C THR A 168 -16.51 -19.37 38.84
N GLY A 169 -17.31 -18.41 39.33
CA GLY A 169 -18.22 -17.62 38.49
C GLY A 169 -17.48 -16.79 37.42
N TRP A 170 -16.43 -16.11 37.82
CA TRP A 170 -15.61 -15.32 36.92
C TRP A 170 -14.89 -16.16 35.86
N LEU A 171 -14.29 -17.31 36.24
CA LEU A 171 -13.66 -18.26 35.33
C LEU A 171 -14.65 -18.88 34.34
N GLY A 172 -15.86 -19.18 34.79
CA GLY A 172 -16.95 -19.69 33.93
C GLY A 172 -17.41 -18.60 32.91
N GLU A 173 -17.51 -17.35 33.31
CA GLU A 173 -17.87 -16.24 32.46
C GLU A 173 -16.77 -15.98 31.40
N MET A 174 -15.51 -16.03 31.77
CA MET A 174 -14.39 -15.93 30.85
C MET A 174 -14.35 -17.10 29.86
N ALA A 175 -14.56 -18.33 30.31
CA ALA A 175 -14.62 -19.49 29.42
C ALA A 175 -15.75 -19.39 28.40
N SER A 176 -16.92 -18.85 28.79
CA SER A 176 -18.04 -18.60 27.89
C SER A 176 -17.76 -17.54 26.85
N TYR A 177 -17.01 -16.49 27.23
CA TYR A 177 -16.57 -15.42 26.30
C TYR A 177 -15.65 -15.96 25.20
N TYR A 178 -14.75 -16.87 25.52
CA TYR A 178 -13.81 -17.46 24.55
C TYR A 178 -14.44 -18.56 23.69
N SER A 179 -15.43 -19.28 24.22
CA SER A 179 -16.17 -20.27 23.41
C SER A 179 -17.16 -19.64 22.43
N ALA A 180 -17.60 -18.41 22.70
CA ALA A 180 -18.54 -17.67 21.84
C ALA A 180 -17.86 -16.80 20.76
N ALA A 181 -16.55 -16.60 20.79
CA ALA A 181 -15.84 -15.84 19.78
C ALA A 181 -15.69 -16.71 18.51
N PRO A 182 -16.35 -16.37 17.37
CA PRO A 182 -16.14 -17.11 16.13
C PRO A 182 -14.71 -16.88 15.66
N VAL A 183 -13.93 -17.95 15.58
CA VAL A 183 -12.65 -17.97 14.87
C VAL A 183 -12.97 -17.66 13.40
N ARG A 184 -12.81 -16.43 12.97
CA ARG A 184 -12.79 -16.11 11.55
C ARG A 184 -11.39 -16.43 11.02
N LEU A 185 -11.30 -17.53 10.30
CA LEU A 185 -10.19 -17.88 9.44
C LEU A 185 -10.11 -16.94 8.23
#